data_f7542a59a86e66475639dbbe1db1231e
#
_entry.id   f7542a59a86e66475639dbbe1db1231e
#
_cell.length_a   1.000
_cell.length_b   1.000
_cell.length_c   1.000
_cell.angle_alpha   90.00
_cell.angle_beta   90.00
_cell.angle_gamma   90.00
#
_symmetry.space_group_name_H-M   'P 1'
#
loop_
_entity.id
_entity.type
_entity.pdbx_description
1 polymer ?
#
loop_
_entity_poly.entity_id
_entity_poly.type
_entity_poly.pdbx_seq_one_letter_code
_entity_poly.pdbx_strand_id
1 'polypeptide(L)'
;VWGEIIRPLLADRKGWAVFIGTPKGKNAFYELWQRAKTDPDWYTVMLRASETGLVGADELTDARKSMTDSQYEQEFECSFDAAIVGSVYGKDIARARQAQRICKVPHEPAKLTNVSFDIGYGDSTALWFWQVNGGTPCFIDFYENNGEAITHYLGVLKRKDYNIDTLWLPHDAETNGKFATGKSIAEIVRENGFKVRIAPNLSLEEGINQGRLLLGKAMIDEIKCAAGIEALAAYLWDYNQRLDELKSIPVHDWCLTGDT
;
A
#
# COMPACT_ATOMS: atom_id res chain seq x y z
N VAL A 1 -6.31 17.15 6.46
CA VAL A 1 -7.53 17.73 7.08
C VAL A 1 -7.35 17.97 8.58
N TRP A 2 -6.95 16.96 9.42
CA TRP A 2 -6.83 17.17 10.88
C TRP A 2 -5.84 18.27 11.24
N GLY A 3 -4.59 18.16 10.80
CA GLY A 3 -3.51 19.08 11.16
C GLY A 3 -3.64 20.47 10.56
N GLU A 4 -4.25 20.58 9.38
CA GLU A 4 -4.31 21.80 8.58
C GLU A 4 -5.58 22.62 8.82
N ILE A 5 -6.68 21.94 9.07
CA ILE A 5 -8.01 22.59 9.16
C ILE A 5 -8.58 22.49 10.57
N ILE A 6 -8.79 21.28 11.08
CA ILE A 6 -9.55 21.08 12.33
C ILE A 6 -8.76 21.56 13.54
N ARG A 7 -7.49 21.19 13.66
CA ARG A 7 -6.66 21.56 14.81
C ARG A 7 -6.50 23.07 14.97
N PRO A 8 -6.23 23.88 13.92
CA PRO A 8 -6.22 25.34 14.03
C PRO A 8 -7.53 25.95 14.48
N LEU A 9 -8.67 25.44 14.01
CA LEU A 9 -10.00 25.89 14.42
C LEU A 9 -10.27 25.64 15.91
N LEU A 10 -9.76 24.53 16.46
CA LEU A 10 -9.91 24.19 17.88
C LEU A 10 -8.96 25.01 18.78
N ALA A 11 -7.82 25.46 18.25
CA ALA A 11 -6.82 26.18 19.03
C ALA A 11 -7.32 27.52 19.56
N ASP A 12 -8.14 28.23 18.78
CA ASP A 12 -8.68 29.57 19.13
C ASP A 12 -9.51 29.56 20.42
N ARG A 13 -10.24 28.49 20.67
CA ARG A 13 -11.14 28.38 21.83
C ARG A 13 -10.80 27.25 22.80
N LYS A 14 -9.61 26.67 22.71
CA LYS A 14 -9.21 25.46 23.46
C LYS A 14 -10.26 24.34 23.34
N GLY A 15 -10.76 24.18 22.11
CA GLY A 15 -11.74 23.16 21.81
C GLY A 15 -11.16 21.74 21.86
N TRP A 16 -12.02 20.77 21.84
CA TRP A 16 -11.67 19.34 21.79
C TRP A 16 -12.36 18.65 20.62
N ALA A 17 -11.86 17.51 20.22
CA ALA A 17 -12.43 16.67 19.18
C ALA A 17 -12.49 15.21 19.61
N VAL A 18 -13.51 14.50 19.14
CA VAL A 18 -13.64 13.04 19.29
C VAL A 18 -13.62 12.42 17.90
N PHE A 19 -12.81 11.39 17.75
CA PHE A 19 -12.77 10.55 16.58
C PHE A 19 -13.35 9.19 16.94
N ILE A 20 -14.40 8.79 16.25
CA ILE A 20 -15.08 7.50 16.46
C ILE A 20 -15.17 6.81 15.11
N GLY A 21 -14.83 5.55 15.06
CA GLY A 21 -14.96 4.74 13.86
C GLY A 21 -14.51 3.30 14.05
N THR A 22 -14.89 2.46 13.11
CA THR A 22 -14.39 1.10 12.98
C THR A 22 -13.09 1.13 12.17
N PRO A 23 -12.07 0.33 12.52
CA PRO A 23 -10.85 0.20 11.74
C PRO A 23 -11.13 -0.19 10.28
N LYS A 24 -10.42 0.44 9.35
CA LYS A 24 -10.43 0.08 7.92
C LYS A 24 -9.00 0.05 7.39
N GLY A 25 -8.23 -0.97 7.83
CA GLY A 25 -6.82 -1.05 7.53
C GLY A 25 -5.98 0.05 8.20
N LYS A 26 -4.72 0.19 7.79
CA LYS A 26 -3.76 1.15 8.35
C LYS A 26 -3.81 2.49 7.60
N ASN A 27 -4.94 3.16 7.69
CA ASN A 27 -5.20 4.47 7.09
C ASN A 27 -4.89 5.64 8.05
N ALA A 28 -5.26 6.88 7.67
CA ALA A 28 -5.07 8.07 8.49
C ALA A 28 -5.69 7.97 9.90
N PHE A 29 -6.77 7.19 10.08
CA PHE A 29 -7.35 6.92 11.39
C PHE A 29 -6.44 6.02 12.26
N TYR A 30 -5.80 5.04 11.64
CA TYR A 30 -4.78 4.21 12.31
C TYR A 30 -3.56 5.05 12.74
N GLU A 31 -3.05 5.91 11.86
CA GLU A 31 -1.92 6.80 12.18
C GLU A 31 -2.27 7.74 13.34
N LEU A 32 -3.46 8.33 13.30
CA LEU A 32 -3.98 9.14 14.39
C LEU A 32 -4.07 8.35 15.70
N TRP A 33 -4.59 7.12 15.64
CA TRP A 33 -4.67 6.19 16.77
C TRP A 33 -3.29 5.86 17.34
N GLN A 34 -2.31 5.54 16.51
CA GLN A 34 -0.95 5.22 16.98
C GLN A 34 -0.28 6.43 17.66
N ARG A 35 -0.40 7.61 17.07
CA ARG A 35 0.12 8.84 17.66
C ARG A 35 -0.58 9.15 18.99
N ALA A 36 -1.90 9.06 19.03
CA ALA A 36 -2.69 9.36 20.22
C ALA A 36 -2.34 8.45 21.41
N LYS A 37 -1.92 7.21 21.18
CA LYS A 37 -1.49 6.29 22.25
C LYS A 37 -0.24 6.76 23.02
N THR A 38 0.59 7.58 22.39
CA THR A 38 1.85 8.08 22.96
C THR A 38 1.78 9.53 23.42
N ASP A 39 0.69 10.23 23.13
CA ASP A 39 0.50 11.64 23.42
C ASP A 39 -0.39 11.80 24.68
N PRO A 40 0.12 12.39 25.78
CA PRO A 40 -0.63 12.51 27.05
C PRO A 40 -1.87 13.41 26.95
N ASP A 41 -1.97 14.26 25.92
CA ASP A 41 -3.14 15.11 25.71
C ASP A 41 -4.31 14.37 25.05
N TRP A 42 -4.13 13.08 24.72
CA TRP A 42 -5.14 12.26 24.08
C TRP A 42 -5.63 11.13 24.98
N TYR A 43 -6.93 10.95 25.00
CA TYR A 43 -7.56 9.74 25.53
C TYR A 43 -7.87 8.78 24.38
N THR A 44 -7.44 7.54 24.48
CA THR A 44 -7.70 6.49 23.50
C THR A 44 -8.37 5.31 24.13
N VAL A 45 -9.40 4.77 23.49
CA VAL A 45 -10.09 3.55 23.91
C VAL A 45 -10.40 2.69 22.69
N MET A 46 -10.26 1.39 22.83
CA MET A 46 -10.67 0.39 21.84
C MET A 46 -11.67 -0.55 22.54
N LEU A 47 -12.86 -0.64 22.00
CA LEU A 47 -13.96 -1.40 22.55
C LEU A 47 -14.27 -2.60 21.66
N ARG A 48 -13.62 -3.74 21.92
CA ARG A 48 -13.88 -4.98 21.21
C ARG A 48 -15.15 -5.62 21.75
N ALA A 49 -15.97 -6.17 20.88
CA ALA A 49 -17.21 -6.82 21.27
C ALA A 49 -16.96 -8.01 22.22
N SER A 50 -15.90 -8.79 21.96
CA SER A 50 -15.48 -9.91 22.81
C SER A 50 -15.07 -9.51 24.22
N GLU A 51 -14.60 -8.28 24.44
CA GLU A 51 -14.08 -7.79 25.72
C GLU A 51 -15.14 -7.00 26.50
N THR A 52 -16.04 -6.30 25.80
CA THR A 52 -16.98 -5.37 26.45
C THR A 52 -18.24 -6.04 27.01
N GLY A 53 -18.64 -7.16 26.42
CA GLY A 53 -19.90 -7.82 26.75
C GLY A 53 -21.15 -7.01 26.45
N LEU A 54 -21.03 -5.90 25.66
CA LEU A 54 -22.16 -5.05 25.27
C LEU A 54 -23.03 -5.70 24.19
N VAL A 55 -22.44 -6.58 23.40
CA VAL A 55 -23.15 -7.37 22.38
C VAL A 55 -23.31 -8.80 22.92
N GLY A 56 -24.53 -9.34 22.86
CA GLY A 56 -24.83 -10.70 23.34
C GLY A 56 -24.06 -11.78 22.58
N ALA A 57 -23.73 -12.88 23.24
CA ALA A 57 -22.97 -13.97 22.64
C ALA A 57 -23.71 -14.66 21.48
N ASP A 58 -25.03 -14.69 21.53
CA ASP A 58 -25.92 -15.18 20.49
C ASP A 58 -25.86 -14.28 19.24
N GLU A 59 -25.88 -12.96 19.43
CA GLU A 59 -25.75 -11.97 18.36
C GLU A 59 -24.37 -12.05 17.70
N LEU A 60 -23.30 -12.15 18.49
CA LEU A 60 -21.94 -12.35 17.95
C LEU A 60 -21.80 -13.66 17.16
N THR A 61 -22.48 -14.71 17.61
CA THR A 61 -22.50 -16.00 16.92
C THR A 61 -23.24 -15.91 15.59
N ASP A 62 -24.33 -15.15 15.54
CA ASP A 62 -25.11 -14.94 14.32
C ASP A 62 -24.39 -14.03 13.32
N ALA A 63 -23.75 -12.96 13.79
CA ALA A 63 -22.88 -12.11 13.00
C ALA A 63 -21.77 -12.92 12.31
N ARG A 64 -21.11 -13.84 13.02
CA ARG A 64 -20.08 -14.74 12.45
C ARG A 64 -20.58 -15.64 11.32
N LYS A 65 -21.88 -16.00 11.31
CA LYS A 65 -22.46 -16.82 10.21
C LYS A 65 -22.74 -15.99 8.95
N SER A 66 -23.03 -14.70 9.13
CA SER A 66 -23.43 -13.80 8.05
C SER A 66 -22.28 -13.00 7.45
N MET A 67 -21.10 -13.01 8.09
CA MET A 67 -19.91 -12.25 7.71
C MET A 67 -18.72 -13.16 7.41
N THR A 68 -17.75 -12.65 6.65
CA THR A 68 -16.43 -13.28 6.56
C THR A 68 -15.65 -13.03 7.86
N ASP A 69 -14.67 -13.89 8.16
CA ASP A 69 -13.81 -13.72 9.33
C ASP A 69 -13.16 -12.33 9.35
N SER A 70 -12.69 -11.83 8.21
CA SER A 70 -12.09 -10.50 8.09
C SER A 70 -13.07 -9.37 8.41
N GLN A 71 -14.32 -9.50 7.99
CA GLN A 71 -15.37 -8.52 8.31
C GLN A 71 -15.66 -8.55 9.81
N TYR A 72 -15.80 -9.73 10.40
CA TYR A 72 -16.03 -9.87 11.81
C TYR A 72 -14.89 -9.28 12.65
N GLU A 73 -13.64 -9.62 12.34
CA GLU A 73 -12.46 -9.08 13.00
C GLU A 73 -12.38 -7.56 12.89
N GLN A 74 -12.77 -7.00 11.76
CA GLN A 74 -12.79 -5.55 11.56
C GLN A 74 -13.90 -4.89 12.37
N GLU A 75 -15.15 -5.33 12.23
CA GLU A 75 -16.31 -4.64 12.77
C GLU A 75 -16.54 -4.91 14.26
N PHE A 76 -16.26 -6.12 14.74
CA PHE A 76 -16.51 -6.52 16.14
C PHE A 76 -15.24 -6.59 16.99
N GLU A 77 -14.09 -6.90 16.41
CA GLU A 77 -12.84 -7.03 17.15
C GLU A 77 -11.87 -5.85 16.93
N CYS A 78 -12.31 -4.81 16.24
CA CYS A 78 -11.53 -3.58 16.00
C CYS A 78 -10.15 -3.83 15.38
N SER A 79 -10.03 -4.81 14.49
CA SER A 79 -8.76 -5.17 13.87
C SER A 79 -8.39 -4.21 12.76
N PHE A 80 -7.24 -3.54 12.87
CA PHE A 80 -6.63 -2.79 11.78
C PHE A 80 -5.89 -3.69 10.78
N ASP A 81 -5.63 -4.94 11.12
CA ASP A 81 -4.92 -5.91 10.29
C ASP A 81 -5.86 -6.83 9.50
N ALA A 82 -7.16 -6.74 9.76
CA ALA A 82 -8.16 -7.46 8.98
C ALA A 82 -8.11 -7.02 7.50
N ALA A 83 -8.20 -7.99 6.60
CA ALA A 83 -8.21 -7.68 5.17
C ALA A 83 -9.43 -6.79 4.85
N ILE A 84 -9.16 -5.63 4.24
CA ILE A 84 -10.22 -4.69 3.85
C ILE A 84 -11.16 -5.39 2.87
N VAL A 85 -12.46 -5.33 3.13
CA VAL A 85 -13.48 -5.89 2.23
C VAL A 85 -13.34 -5.24 0.86
N GLY A 86 -13.24 -6.07 -0.18
CA GLY A 86 -12.99 -5.58 -1.54
C GLY A 86 -11.52 -5.34 -1.87
N SER A 87 -10.58 -5.58 -0.95
CA SER A 87 -9.15 -5.49 -1.27
C SER A 87 -8.74 -6.54 -2.29
N VAL A 88 -7.98 -6.10 -3.30
CA VAL A 88 -7.44 -6.96 -4.36
C VAL A 88 -6.40 -7.93 -3.81
N TYR A 89 -5.51 -7.46 -2.92
CA TYR A 89 -4.39 -8.22 -2.37
C TYR A 89 -4.45 -8.45 -0.86
N GLY A 90 -5.46 -7.93 -0.16
CA GLY A 90 -5.53 -7.97 1.31
C GLY A 90 -5.39 -9.38 1.88
N LYS A 91 -6.06 -10.37 1.28
CA LYS A 91 -5.95 -11.77 1.70
C LYS A 91 -4.55 -12.36 1.46
N ASP A 92 -3.89 -11.96 0.37
CA ASP A 92 -2.55 -12.45 0.03
C ASP A 92 -1.51 -11.83 0.96
N ILE A 93 -1.65 -10.57 1.31
CA ILE A 93 -0.83 -9.89 2.33
C ILE A 93 -1.02 -10.54 3.71
N ALA A 94 -2.26 -10.82 4.12
CA ALA A 94 -2.53 -11.51 5.39
C ALA A 94 -1.89 -12.89 5.43
N ARG A 95 -2.00 -13.68 4.37
CA ARG A 95 -1.33 -14.99 4.23
C ARG A 95 0.20 -14.87 4.26
N ALA A 96 0.76 -13.83 3.63
CA ALA A 96 2.20 -13.58 3.64
C ALA A 96 2.70 -13.26 5.06
N ARG A 97 1.95 -12.46 5.85
CA ARG A 97 2.24 -12.20 7.27
C ARG A 97 2.17 -13.47 8.11
N GLN A 98 1.09 -14.25 7.99
CA GLN A 98 0.92 -15.51 8.72
C GLN A 98 2.01 -16.52 8.40
N ALA A 99 2.46 -16.58 7.15
CA ALA A 99 3.56 -17.43 6.71
C ALA A 99 4.96 -16.86 7.01
N GLN A 100 5.05 -15.76 7.78
CA GLN A 100 6.30 -15.07 8.14
C GLN A 100 7.16 -14.66 6.93
N ARG A 101 6.52 -14.38 5.79
CA ARG A 101 7.19 -13.90 4.57
C ARG A 101 7.26 -12.36 4.50
N ILE A 102 6.46 -11.65 5.31
CA ILE A 102 6.67 -10.25 5.62
C ILE A 102 7.43 -10.21 6.93
N CYS A 103 8.73 -9.94 6.83
CA CYS A 103 9.68 -10.04 7.94
C CYS A 103 10.92 -9.18 7.64
N LYS A 104 11.96 -9.23 8.45
CA LYS A 104 13.23 -8.58 8.16
C LYS A 104 13.92 -9.26 6.96
N VAL A 105 14.11 -8.53 5.86
CA VAL A 105 14.80 -8.99 4.64
C VAL A 105 16.03 -8.11 4.40
N PRO A 106 17.22 -8.54 4.82
CA PRO A 106 18.43 -7.73 4.67
C PRO A 106 18.85 -7.61 3.20
N HIS A 107 19.36 -6.44 2.84
CA HIS A 107 20.08 -6.27 1.57
C HIS A 107 21.39 -7.09 1.59
N GLU A 108 21.64 -7.83 0.53
CA GLU A 108 22.89 -8.56 0.31
C GLU A 108 23.76 -7.80 -0.70
N PRO A 109 24.85 -7.12 -0.26
CA PRO A 109 25.65 -6.25 -1.15
C PRO A 109 26.28 -6.97 -2.34
N ALA A 110 26.55 -8.27 -2.20
CA ALA A 110 27.13 -9.09 -3.26
C ALA A 110 26.14 -9.45 -4.38
N LYS A 111 24.84 -9.24 -4.18
CA LYS A 111 23.79 -9.57 -5.14
C LYS A 111 23.35 -8.38 -5.94
N LEU A 112 22.94 -8.66 -7.17
CA LEU A 112 22.33 -7.67 -8.04
C LEU A 112 20.94 -7.29 -7.50
N THR A 113 20.65 -6.00 -7.53
CA THR A 113 19.35 -5.45 -7.17
C THR A 113 18.60 -5.02 -8.43
N ASN A 114 17.41 -5.53 -8.59
CA ASN A 114 16.48 -5.08 -9.61
C ASN A 114 15.53 -4.04 -9.02
N VAL A 115 15.01 -3.15 -9.87
CA VAL A 115 14.02 -2.16 -9.46
C VAL A 115 12.83 -2.20 -10.40
N SER A 116 11.64 -2.40 -9.86
CA SER A 116 10.39 -2.30 -10.63
C SER A 116 9.76 -0.95 -10.40
N PHE A 117 9.38 -0.30 -11.48
CA PHE A 117 8.70 0.99 -11.49
C PHE A 117 7.21 0.82 -11.78
N ASP A 118 6.42 1.51 -11.00
CA ASP A 118 5.05 1.88 -11.34
C ASP A 118 5.03 3.39 -11.55
N ILE A 119 4.79 3.84 -12.77
CA ILE A 119 4.95 5.25 -13.15
C ILE A 119 3.57 5.89 -13.29
N GLY A 120 3.18 6.69 -12.30
CA GLY A 120 1.97 7.50 -12.34
C GLY A 120 2.20 8.86 -13.01
N TYR A 121 1.32 9.26 -13.92
CA TYR A 121 1.36 10.58 -14.58
C TYR A 121 0.68 11.69 -13.79
N GLY A 122 -0.32 11.37 -13.01
CA GLY A 122 -1.03 12.27 -12.10
C GLY A 122 -1.03 11.76 -10.67
N ASP A 123 -0.45 10.59 -10.49
CA ASP A 123 -0.41 9.82 -9.27
C ASP A 123 1.04 9.62 -8.79
N SER A 124 1.23 8.87 -7.71
CA SER A 124 2.55 8.52 -7.24
C SER A 124 3.29 7.61 -8.21
N THR A 125 4.60 7.83 -8.31
CA THR A 125 5.52 6.86 -8.91
C THR A 125 6.14 6.03 -7.80
N ALA A 126 6.00 4.71 -7.90
CA ALA A 126 6.49 3.75 -6.91
C ALA A 126 7.65 2.91 -7.45
N LEU A 127 8.64 2.68 -6.60
CA LEU A 127 9.84 1.88 -6.86
C LEU A 127 9.92 0.75 -5.85
N TRP A 128 9.93 -0.49 -6.35
CA TRP A 128 10.20 -1.67 -5.56
C TRP A 128 11.60 -2.20 -5.83
N PHE A 129 12.45 -2.28 -4.81
CA PHE A 129 13.80 -2.82 -4.90
C PHE A 129 13.80 -4.28 -4.48
N TRP A 130 14.36 -5.16 -5.30
CA TRP A 130 14.32 -6.57 -5.02
C TRP A 130 15.58 -7.31 -5.51
N GLN A 131 15.90 -8.38 -4.80
CA GLN A 131 16.98 -9.33 -5.11
C GLN A 131 16.38 -10.73 -5.23
N VAL A 132 17.18 -11.67 -5.75
CA VAL A 132 16.77 -13.08 -5.83
C VAL A 132 17.66 -13.90 -4.92
N ASN A 133 17.07 -14.61 -3.95
CA ASN A 133 17.76 -15.48 -3.01
C ASN A 133 17.25 -16.91 -3.19
N GLY A 134 18.12 -17.81 -3.70
CA GLY A 134 17.75 -19.21 -3.93
C GLY A 134 16.51 -19.40 -4.80
N GLY A 135 16.27 -18.51 -5.79
CA GLY A 135 15.10 -18.52 -6.63
C GLY A 135 13.86 -17.79 -6.05
N THR A 136 13.96 -17.30 -4.81
CA THR A 136 12.91 -16.54 -4.15
C THR A 136 13.10 -15.04 -4.35
N PRO A 137 12.10 -14.29 -4.87
CA PRO A 137 12.15 -12.84 -4.89
C PRO A 137 12.10 -12.27 -3.47
N CYS A 138 13.02 -11.36 -3.17
CA CYS A 138 13.19 -10.72 -1.88
C CYS A 138 13.09 -9.21 -2.06
N PHE A 139 11.99 -8.60 -1.66
CA PHE A 139 11.80 -7.16 -1.69
C PHE A 139 12.47 -6.55 -0.46
N ILE A 140 13.49 -5.73 -0.70
CA ILE A 140 14.40 -5.20 0.31
C ILE A 140 14.17 -3.74 0.64
N ASP A 141 13.46 -3.00 -0.23
CA ASP A 141 13.19 -1.58 -0.05
C ASP A 141 12.03 -1.12 -0.94
N PHE A 142 11.43 -0.02 -0.58
CA PHE A 142 10.36 0.66 -1.31
C PHE A 142 10.60 2.17 -1.29
N TYR A 143 10.24 2.85 -2.36
CA TYR A 143 10.25 4.30 -2.43
C TYR A 143 9.07 4.77 -3.27
N GLU A 144 8.40 5.78 -2.81
CA GLU A 144 7.28 6.41 -3.51
C GLU A 144 7.38 7.93 -3.40
N ASN A 145 7.01 8.63 -4.47
CA ASN A 145 6.82 10.08 -4.45
C ASN A 145 5.84 10.49 -5.54
N ASN A 146 5.28 11.69 -5.42
CA ASN A 146 4.31 12.25 -6.35
C ASN A 146 4.83 13.56 -6.96
N GLY A 147 4.41 13.85 -8.20
CA GLY A 147 4.68 15.13 -8.86
C GLY A 147 6.12 15.36 -9.32
N GLU A 148 6.97 14.33 -9.28
CA GLU A 148 8.39 14.41 -9.61
C GLU A 148 8.69 13.89 -11.02
N ALA A 149 9.67 14.50 -11.68
CA ALA A 149 10.16 14.01 -12.97
C ALA A 149 10.97 12.72 -12.81
N ILE A 150 11.07 11.92 -13.89
CA ILE A 150 11.84 10.65 -13.89
C ILE A 150 13.28 10.83 -13.40
N THR A 151 13.89 11.98 -13.67
CA THR A 151 15.25 12.31 -13.23
C THR A 151 15.40 12.37 -11.71
N HIS A 152 14.35 12.72 -10.97
CA HIS A 152 14.33 12.65 -9.50
C HIS A 152 14.52 11.21 -9.05
N TYR A 153 13.75 10.27 -9.60
CA TYR A 153 13.81 8.85 -9.24
C TYR A 153 15.17 8.23 -9.61
N LEU A 154 15.73 8.59 -10.77
CA LEU A 154 17.09 8.17 -11.13
C LEU A 154 18.14 8.73 -10.13
N GLY A 155 17.93 9.93 -9.61
CA GLY A 155 18.73 10.49 -8.53
C GLY A 155 18.57 9.71 -7.22
N VAL A 156 17.37 9.24 -6.88
CA VAL A 156 17.14 8.34 -5.74
C VAL A 156 17.94 7.05 -5.89
N LEU A 157 17.87 6.40 -7.06
CA LEU A 157 18.62 5.18 -7.35
C LEU A 157 20.13 5.36 -7.17
N LYS A 158 20.69 6.46 -7.66
CA LYS A 158 22.14 6.76 -7.55
C LYS A 158 22.59 7.03 -6.12
N ARG A 159 21.68 7.46 -5.23
CA ARG A 159 21.98 7.69 -3.81
C ARG A 159 21.86 6.43 -2.94
N LYS A 160 21.14 5.40 -3.42
CA LYS A 160 21.04 4.12 -2.73
C LYS A 160 22.33 3.33 -2.91
N ASP A 161 22.87 2.78 -1.82
CA ASP A 161 24.04 1.91 -1.84
C ASP A 161 23.64 0.47 -2.23
N TYR A 162 23.05 0.35 -3.43
CA TYR A 162 22.61 -0.92 -4.00
C TYR A 162 23.33 -1.19 -5.33
N ASN A 163 23.76 -2.43 -5.53
CA ASN A 163 24.30 -2.87 -6.82
C ASN A 163 23.17 -3.06 -7.83
N ILE A 164 22.66 -1.94 -8.40
CA ILE A 164 21.50 -1.93 -9.30
C ILE A 164 21.90 -2.51 -10.65
N ASP A 165 21.18 -3.54 -11.10
CA ASP A 165 21.38 -4.17 -12.42
C ASP A 165 20.34 -3.70 -13.43
N THR A 166 19.07 -4.02 -13.23
CA THR A 166 18.03 -3.81 -14.22
C THR A 166 16.85 -3.03 -13.63
N LEU A 167 16.40 -2.02 -14.37
CA LEU A 167 15.14 -1.32 -14.11
C LEU A 167 14.03 -1.92 -14.98
N TRP A 168 12.97 -2.35 -14.33
CA TRP A 168 11.76 -2.86 -14.96
C TRP A 168 10.74 -1.74 -15.05
N LEU A 169 10.45 -1.30 -16.26
CA LEU A 169 9.52 -0.21 -16.53
C LEU A 169 8.19 -0.76 -17.05
N PRO A 170 7.07 -0.04 -16.85
CA PRO A 170 5.79 -0.43 -17.39
C PRO A 170 5.81 -0.44 -18.92
N HIS A 171 4.87 -1.17 -19.51
CA HIS A 171 4.83 -1.44 -20.95
C HIS A 171 4.72 -0.18 -21.81
N ASP A 172 4.17 0.90 -21.30
CA ASP A 172 3.98 2.19 -21.98
C ASP A 172 5.19 3.13 -21.87
N ALA A 173 6.21 2.79 -21.08
CA ALA A 173 7.40 3.62 -20.89
C ALA A 173 8.22 3.87 -22.19
N GLU A 174 8.02 3.07 -23.25
CA GLU A 174 8.63 3.29 -24.55
C GLU A 174 7.77 4.15 -25.49
N THR A 175 6.45 4.14 -25.31
CA THR A 175 5.49 4.72 -26.26
C THR A 175 4.82 5.98 -25.78
N ASN A 176 4.50 6.08 -24.50
CA ASN A 176 3.75 7.18 -23.91
C ASN A 176 4.69 8.20 -23.26
N GLY A 177 4.49 9.46 -23.61
CA GLY A 177 5.20 10.56 -23.00
C GLY A 177 6.53 10.89 -23.64
N LYS A 178 6.47 11.29 -24.91
CA LYS A 178 7.50 12.20 -25.41
C LYS A 178 7.32 13.50 -24.64
N PHE A 179 8.02 13.62 -23.53
CA PHE A 179 8.11 14.86 -22.77
C PHE A 179 8.57 16.00 -23.68
N ALA A 180 8.65 17.22 -23.18
CA ALA A 180 9.19 18.36 -23.91
C ALA A 180 10.56 18.11 -24.60
N THR A 181 11.27 17.06 -24.19
CA THR A 181 12.53 16.59 -24.78
C THR A 181 12.37 15.69 -26.01
N GLY A 182 11.16 15.26 -26.37
CA GLY A 182 10.91 14.32 -27.47
C GLY A 182 11.35 12.87 -27.21
N LYS A 183 11.84 12.54 -26.00
CA LYS A 183 12.34 11.21 -25.62
C LYS A 183 11.33 10.45 -24.78
N SER A 184 11.31 9.13 -24.91
CA SER A 184 10.55 8.25 -24.02
C SER A 184 11.23 8.12 -22.63
N ILE A 185 10.47 7.68 -21.62
CA ILE A 185 11.02 7.40 -20.29
C ILE A 185 12.13 6.36 -20.38
N ALA A 186 11.92 5.30 -21.16
CA ALA A 186 12.90 4.24 -21.34
C ALA A 186 14.22 4.76 -21.97
N GLU A 187 14.14 5.68 -22.93
CA GLU A 187 15.32 6.32 -23.52
C GLU A 187 16.07 7.16 -22.49
N ILE A 188 15.38 7.98 -21.70
CA ILE A 188 15.99 8.80 -20.63
C ILE A 188 16.71 7.91 -19.62
N VAL A 189 16.09 6.80 -19.21
CA VAL A 189 16.67 5.85 -18.26
C VAL A 189 17.94 5.19 -18.80
N ARG A 190 17.92 4.74 -20.08
CA ARG A 190 19.09 4.15 -20.77
C ARG A 190 20.23 5.15 -20.88
N GLU A 191 19.97 6.40 -21.25
CA GLU A 191 20.98 7.47 -21.34
C GLU A 191 21.62 7.78 -19.99
N ASN A 192 20.90 7.54 -18.88
CA ASN A 192 21.45 7.67 -17.52
C ASN A 192 22.28 6.45 -17.07
N GLY A 193 22.52 5.49 -17.97
CA GLY A 193 23.41 4.35 -17.75
C GLY A 193 22.76 3.12 -17.11
N PHE A 194 21.43 3.07 -17.03
CA PHE A 194 20.72 1.92 -16.46
C PHE A 194 20.29 0.92 -17.55
N LYS A 195 20.35 -0.36 -17.25
CA LYS A 195 19.73 -1.40 -18.06
C LYS A 195 18.21 -1.33 -17.88
N VAL A 196 17.48 -1.41 -18.99
CA VAL A 196 16.01 -1.34 -18.99
C VAL A 196 15.43 -2.64 -19.52
N ARG A 197 14.42 -3.15 -18.82
CA ARG A 197 13.47 -4.13 -19.31
C ARG A 197 12.06 -3.56 -19.25
N ILE A 198 11.30 -3.83 -20.28
CA ILE A 198 9.90 -3.42 -20.35
C ILE A 198 9.04 -4.60 -19.90
N ALA A 199 8.13 -4.33 -18.97
CA ALA A 199 7.15 -5.31 -18.53
C ALA A 199 6.18 -5.67 -19.69
N PRO A 200 5.75 -6.93 -19.79
CA PRO A 200 4.76 -7.30 -20.79
C PRO A 200 3.45 -6.54 -20.57
N ASN A 201 2.76 -6.20 -21.67
CA ASN A 201 1.42 -5.65 -21.58
C ASN A 201 0.43 -6.78 -21.25
N LEU A 202 0.01 -6.84 -19.99
CA LEU A 202 -0.95 -7.81 -19.49
C LEU A 202 -2.32 -7.14 -19.33
N SER A 203 -3.38 -7.93 -19.44
CA SER A 203 -4.68 -7.48 -18.96
C SER A 203 -4.63 -7.22 -17.44
N LEU A 204 -5.54 -6.37 -16.95
CA LEU A 204 -5.64 -6.06 -15.52
C LEU A 204 -5.76 -7.33 -14.67
N GLU A 205 -6.61 -8.27 -15.09
CA GLU A 205 -6.83 -9.53 -14.39
C GLU A 205 -5.57 -10.41 -14.37
N GLU A 206 -4.87 -10.52 -15.49
CA GLU A 206 -3.60 -11.26 -15.57
C GLU A 206 -2.54 -10.61 -14.68
N GLY A 207 -2.43 -9.28 -14.68
CA GLY A 207 -1.52 -8.53 -13.81
C GLY A 207 -1.81 -8.78 -12.33
N ILE A 208 -3.08 -8.72 -11.92
CA ILE A 208 -3.50 -9.03 -10.55
C ILE A 208 -3.13 -10.48 -10.17
N ASN A 209 -3.40 -11.43 -11.05
CA ASN A 209 -3.09 -12.83 -10.79
C ASN A 209 -1.57 -13.07 -10.69
N GLN A 210 -0.75 -12.43 -11.51
CA GLN A 210 0.70 -12.49 -11.37
C GLN A 210 1.16 -11.88 -10.04
N GLY A 211 0.58 -10.76 -9.61
CA GLY A 211 0.83 -10.15 -8.31
C GLY A 211 0.52 -11.10 -7.15
N ARG A 212 -0.62 -11.78 -7.19
CA ARG A 212 -1.01 -12.81 -6.19
C ARG A 212 -0.04 -13.98 -6.15
N LEU A 213 0.37 -14.50 -7.31
CA LEU A 213 1.38 -15.56 -7.40
C LEU A 213 2.73 -15.09 -6.82
N LEU A 214 3.11 -13.85 -7.08
CA LEU A 214 4.34 -13.26 -6.54
C LEU A 214 4.27 -13.14 -5.01
N LEU A 215 3.18 -12.57 -4.47
CA LEU A 215 2.93 -12.47 -3.02
C LEU A 215 2.86 -13.84 -2.35
N GLY A 216 2.47 -14.89 -3.09
CA GLY A 216 2.43 -16.29 -2.63
C GLY A 216 3.82 -16.86 -2.30
N LYS A 217 4.91 -16.30 -2.84
CA LYS A 217 6.29 -16.83 -2.68
C LYS A 217 7.34 -15.81 -2.26
N ALA A 218 7.09 -14.52 -2.47
CA ALA A 218 8.07 -13.48 -2.17
C ALA A 218 8.30 -13.29 -0.66
N MET A 219 9.52 -12.89 -0.30
CA MET A 219 9.86 -12.32 0.99
C MET A 219 9.84 -10.80 0.89
N ILE A 220 9.31 -10.10 1.88
CA ILE A 220 9.15 -8.64 1.84
C ILE A 220 9.63 -8.06 3.16
N ASP A 221 10.51 -7.06 3.08
CA ASP A 221 10.99 -6.38 4.29
C ASP A 221 9.85 -5.59 4.96
N GLU A 222 9.58 -5.92 6.23
CA GLU A 222 8.46 -5.37 6.99
C GLU A 222 8.59 -3.88 7.31
N ILE A 223 9.83 -3.35 7.35
CA ILE A 223 10.12 -1.96 7.74
C ILE A 223 10.31 -1.10 6.50
N LYS A 224 11.25 -1.48 5.63
CA LYS A 224 11.58 -0.68 4.44
C LYS A 224 10.51 -0.71 3.36
N CYS A 225 9.72 -1.79 3.30
CA CYS A 225 8.61 -1.92 2.37
C CYS A 225 7.24 -1.61 3.02
N ALA A 226 7.19 -1.09 4.25
CA ALA A 226 5.94 -0.86 4.99
C ALA A 226 4.91 -0.07 4.17
N ALA A 227 5.29 1.07 3.60
CA ALA A 227 4.40 1.90 2.79
C ALA A 227 3.85 1.17 1.56
N GLY A 228 4.70 0.42 0.85
CA GLY A 228 4.28 -0.38 -0.31
C GLY A 228 3.36 -1.54 0.07
N ILE A 229 3.59 -2.19 1.21
CA ILE A 229 2.69 -3.23 1.74
C ILE A 229 1.32 -2.63 2.06
N GLU A 230 1.28 -1.44 2.65
CA GLU A 230 0.04 -0.72 2.97
C GLU A 230 -0.70 -0.29 1.71
N ALA A 231 0.01 0.24 0.70
CA ALA A 231 -0.57 0.58 -0.60
C ALA A 231 -1.20 -0.65 -1.28
N LEU A 232 -0.52 -1.81 -1.28
CA LEU A 232 -1.09 -3.06 -1.81
C LEU A 232 -2.30 -3.55 -1.02
N ALA A 233 -2.31 -3.40 0.31
CA ALA A 233 -3.44 -3.78 1.15
C ALA A 233 -4.65 -2.85 0.93
N ALA A 234 -4.40 -1.57 0.66
CA ALA A 234 -5.41 -0.55 0.38
C ALA A 234 -5.89 -0.54 -1.09
N TYR A 235 -5.33 -1.37 -1.97
CA TYR A 235 -5.77 -1.47 -3.36
C TYR A 235 -7.10 -2.21 -3.44
N LEU A 236 -8.18 -1.46 -3.74
CA LEU A 236 -9.56 -1.93 -3.65
C LEU A 236 -10.20 -2.06 -5.03
N TRP A 237 -11.15 -2.99 -5.16
CA TRP A 237 -12.11 -2.96 -6.26
C TRP A 237 -13.03 -1.74 -6.08
N ASP A 238 -13.24 -0.97 -7.15
CA ASP A 238 -14.23 0.11 -7.13
C ASP A 238 -15.62 -0.45 -6.84
N TYR A 239 -16.36 0.24 -5.97
CA TYR A 239 -17.68 -0.21 -5.51
C TYR A 239 -18.80 0.62 -6.14
N ASN A 240 -19.74 -0.06 -6.77
CA ASN A 240 -20.93 0.59 -7.29
C ASN A 240 -22.03 0.63 -6.23
N GLN A 241 -22.16 1.76 -5.54
CA GLN A 241 -23.15 1.96 -4.48
C GLN A 241 -24.60 1.76 -4.93
N ARG A 242 -24.92 1.94 -6.23
CA ARG A 242 -26.29 1.80 -6.75
C ARG A 242 -26.69 0.36 -6.99
N LEU A 243 -25.72 -0.50 -7.31
CA LEU A 243 -25.93 -1.92 -7.65
C LEU A 243 -25.51 -2.87 -6.54
N ASP A 244 -24.91 -2.33 -5.47
CA ASP A 244 -24.33 -3.11 -4.37
C ASP A 244 -23.29 -4.16 -4.86
N GLU A 245 -22.54 -3.80 -5.91
CA GLU A 245 -21.59 -4.69 -6.59
C GLU A 245 -20.19 -4.06 -6.67
N LEU A 246 -19.16 -4.90 -6.57
CA LEU A 246 -17.79 -4.51 -6.86
C LEU A 246 -17.62 -4.36 -8.38
N LYS A 247 -17.07 -3.23 -8.81
CA LYS A 247 -16.72 -3.03 -10.22
C LYS A 247 -15.48 -3.87 -10.57
N SER A 248 -15.30 -4.15 -11.85
CA SER A 248 -14.14 -4.88 -12.37
C SER A 248 -12.85 -4.05 -12.47
N ILE A 249 -12.87 -2.80 -12.04
CA ILE A 249 -11.72 -1.88 -12.06
C ILE A 249 -11.38 -1.53 -10.62
N PRO A 250 -10.16 -1.84 -10.14
CA PRO A 250 -9.73 -1.44 -8.82
C PRO A 250 -9.31 0.02 -8.75
N VAL A 251 -9.40 0.61 -7.57
CA VAL A 251 -8.96 1.96 -7.27
C VAL A 251 -8.09 1.98 -6.00
N HIS A 252 -7.16 2.92 -5.94
CA HIS A 252 -6.44 3.21 -4.71
C HIS A 252 -7.30 4.08 -3.78
N ASP A 253 -7.29 3.78 -2.49
CA ASP A 253 -8.12 4.48 -1.47
C ASP A 253 -7.78 5.98 -1.37
N TRP A 254 -6.56 6.38 -1.71
CA TRP A 254 -6.14 7.78 -1.73
C TRP A 254 -6.73 8.61 -2.90
N CYS A 255 -7.27 7.96 -3.93
CA CYS A 255 -8.11 8.64 -4.91
C CYS A 255 -9.45 9.12 -4.31
N LEU A 256 -9.86 8.61 -3.14
CA LEU A 256 -11.09 9.02 -2.45
C LEU A 256 -10.87 10.21 -1.50
N THR A 257 -9.63 10.58 -1.22
CA THR A 257 -9.25 11.74 -0.39
C THR A 257 -8.86 12.96 -1.21
N GLY A 258 -8.89 12.84 -2.54
CA GLY A 258 -8.63 13.91 -3.49
C GLY A 258 -9.78 14.90 -3.52
N ASP A 259 -9.45 16.12 -3.19
CA ASP A 259 -10.26 17.32 -3.16
C ASP A 259 -11.12 17.49 -4.41
N THR A 260 -12.37 17.82 -4.15
CA THR A 260 -13.14 18.70 -5.03
C THR A 260 -12.77 20.14 -4.75
#